data_cf30964301ac761e9ca847d3ece047db
#
_entry.id   cf30964301ac761e9ca847d3ece047db
#
_cell.length_a   1.000
_cell.length_b   1.000
_cell.length_c   1.000
_cell.angle_alpha   90.00
_cell.angle_beta   90.00
_cell.angle_gamma   90.00
#
_symmetry.space_group_name_H-M   'P 1'
#
loop_
_entity.id
_entity.type
_entity.pdbx_description
1 polymer ?
#
loop_
_entity_poly.entity_id
_entity_poly.type
_entity_poly.pdbx_seq_one_letter_code
_entity_poly.pdbx_strand_id
1 'polypeptide(L)' 'MTLKVDEKADALYFRLDDSNIIESEEVSPGVILDFNADNQVVGVEILNLSKRSPKLNLCELQFQGN' A
#
# COMPACT_ATOMS: atom_id res chain seq x y z
N MET A 1 -0.83 5.50 11.21
CA MET A 1 -0.76 4.26 10.42
C MET A 1 -2.17 3.84 10.04
N THR A 2 -2.44 3.70 8.77
CA THR A 2 -3.78 3.38 8.27
C THR A 2 -3.67 2.36 7.15
N LEU A 3 -4.47 1.30 7.23
CA LEU A 3 -4.58 0.31 6.17
C LEU A 3 -6.00 0.37 5.61
N LYS A 4 -6.10 0.58 4.31
CA LYS A 4 -7.37 0.60 3.60
C LYS A 4 -7.38 -0.46 2.51
N VAL A 5 -8.46 -1.22 2.46
CA VAL A 5 -8.68 -2.19 1.38
C VAL A 5 -9.91 -1.72 0.61
N ASP A 6 -9.75 -1.51 -0.68
CA ASP A 6 -10.84 -1.14 -1.58
C ASP A 6 -11.13 -2.33 -2.48
N GLU A 7 -12.17 -3.07 -2.14
CA GLU A 7 -12.53 -4.28 -2.90
C GLU A 7 -13.00 -3.95 -4.32
N LYS A 8 -13.67 -2.82 -4.49
CA LYS A 8 -14.14 -2.42 -5.83
C LYS A 8 -12.98 -2.06 -6.75
N ALA A 9 -11.99 -1.36 -6.21
CA ALA A 9 -10.79 -1.00 -6.96
C ALA A 9 -9.77 -2.13 -7.01
N ASP A 10 -10.00 -3.20 -6.25
CA ASP A 10 -9.06 -4.32 -6.11
C ASP A 10 -7.67 -3.83 -5.70
N ALA A 11 -7.64 -2.94 -4.71
CA ALA A 11 -6.43 -2.24 -4.29
C ALA A 11 -6.31 -2.18 -2.78
N LEU A 12 -5.07 -2.07 -2.33
CA LEU A 12 -4.74 -1.90 -0.92
C LEU A 12 -3.89 -0.64 -0.78
N TYR A 13 -4.18 0.18 0.22
CA TYR A 13 -3.40 1.36 0.53
C TYR A 13 -2.95 1.33 1.97
N PHE A 14 -1.65 1.43 2.18
CA PHE A 14 -1.06 1.47 3.51
C PHE A 14 -0.39 2.81 3.72
N ARG A 15 -0.89 3.58 4.68
CA ARG A 15 -0.32 4.87 5.06
C ARG A 15 0.49 4.71 6.33
N LEU A 16 1.80 4.95 6.24
CA LEU A 16 2.72 4.74 7.35
C LEU A 16 2.72 5.89 8.34
N ASP A 17 2.66 7.12 7.85
CA ASP A 17 2.55 8.30 8.69
C ASP A 17 1.81 9.43 7.97
N ASP A 18 1.55 10.53 8.69
CA ASP A 18 0.74 11.62 8.18
C ASP A 18 1.53 12.72 7.48
N SER A 19 2.81 12.50 7.18
CA SER A 19 3.61 13.45 6.43
C SER A 19 2.97 13.76 5.09
N ASN A 20 3.12 15.00 4.62
CA ASN A 20 2.64 15.37 3.30
C ASN A 20 3.38 14.59 2.23
N ILE A 21 2.62 14.04 1.28
CA ILE A 21 3.19 13.35 0.13
C ILE A 21 3.55 14.40 -0.90
N ILE A 22 4.81 14.43 -1.32
CA ILE A 22 5.26 15.35 -2.37
C ILE A 22 5.56 14.65 -3.68
N GLU A 23 5.74 13.33 -3.65
CA GLU A 23 6.05 12.56 -4.85
C GLU A 23 5.52 11.14 -4.70
N SER A 24 5.06 10.57 -5.81
CA SER A 24 4.64 9.17 -5.88
C SER A 24 5.31 8.53 -7.07
N GLU A 25 5.76 7.29 -6.91
CA GLU A 25 6.48 6.58 -7.95
C GLU A 25 5.98 5.14 -8.05
N GLU A 26 5.67 4.71 -9.27
CA GLU A 26 5.37 3.30 -9.52
C GLU A 26 6.68 2.55 -9.67
N VAL A 27 7.07 1.81 -8.64
CA VAL A 27 8.37 1.13 -8.58
C VAL A 27 8.35 -0.26 -9.21
N SER A 28 7.17 -0.80 -9.40
CA SER A 28 6.93 -2.10 -10.01
C SER A 28 5.50 -2.08 -10.52
N PRO A 29 5.12 -2.87 -11.53
CA PRO A 29 3.74 -2.84 -12.02
C PRO A 29 2.72 -2.99 -10.90
N GLY A 30 1.91 -1.96 -10.70
CA GLY A 30 0.86 -1.95 -9.68
C GLY A 30 1.34 -1.72 -8.26
N VAL A 31 2.60 -1.34 -8.05
CA VAL A 31 3.13 -0.99 -6.72
C VAL A 31 3.61 0.45 -6.75
N ILE A 32 2.93 1.31 -5.99
CA ILE A 32 3.20 2.74 -5.97
C ILE A 32 3.65 3.13 -4.58
N LEU A 33 4.79 3.81 -4.49
CA LEU A 33 5.31 4.34 -3.24
C LEU A 33 5.09 5.84 -3.20
N ASP A 34 4.68 6.34 -2.04
CA ASP A 34 4.50 7.76 -1.78
C ASP A 34 5.63 8.25 -0.88
N PHE A 35 6.24 9.36 -1.26
CA PHE A 35 7.40 9.93 -0.54
C PHE A 35 7.08 11.29 0.04
N ASN A 36 7.65 11.59 1.19
CA ASN A 36 7.58 12.90 1.81
C ASN A 36 8.76 13.78 1.38
N ALA A 37 8.85 14.99 1.95
CA ALA A 37 9.91 15.94 1.63
C ALA A 37 11.32 15.44 2.00
N ASP A 38 11.39 14.51 2.95
CA ASP A 38 12.67 13.91 3.38
C ASP A 38 13.01 12.65 2.58
N ASN A 39 12.29 12.41 1.48
CA ASN A 39 12.48 11.24 0.63
C ASN A 39 12.26 9.91 1.35
N GLN A 40 11.40 9.92 2.35
CA GLN A 40 11.01 8.72 3.07
C GLN A 40 9.72 8.17 2.51
N VAL A 41 9.58 6.83 2.48
CA VAL A 41 8.34 6.20 2.06
C VAL A 41 7.31 6.36 3.19
N VAL A 42 6.19 7.02 2.89
CA VAL A 42 5.13 7.25 3.85
C VAL A 42 3.81 6.58 3.47
N GLY A 43 3.72 6.05 2.26
CA GLY A 43 2.55 5.34 1.78
C GLY A 43 2.92 4.30 0.75
N VAL A 44 2.12 3.25 0.66
CA VAL A 44 2.27 2.19 -0.33
C VAL A 44 0.89 1.84 -0.87
N GLU A 45 0.74 1.84 -2.19
CA GLU A 45 -0.47 1.39 -2.84
C GLU A 45 -0.18 0.17 -3.69
N ILE A 46 -1.00 -0.85 -3.56
CA ILE A 46 -0.87 -2.09 -4.35
C ILE A 46 -2.16 -2.30 -5.12
N LEU A 47 -2.06 -2.36 -6.44
CA LEU A 47 -3.18 -2.54 -7.35
C LEU A 47 -3.29 -4.00 -7.80
N ASN A 48 -4.47 -4.36 -8.28
CA ASN A 48 -4.73 -5.69 -8.83
C ASN A 48 -4.44 -6.81 -7.83
N LEU A 49 -4.87 -6.61 -6.59
CA LEU A 49 -4.60 -7.54 -5.50
C LEU A 49 -5.01 -8.98 -5.82
N SER A 50 -6.21 -9.17 -6.37
CA SER A 50 -6.75 -10.50 -6.62
C SER A 50 -5.93 -11.28 -7.65
N LYS A 51 -5.19 -10.56 -8.50
CA LYS A 51 -4.37 -11.17 -9.56
C LYS A 51 -2.95 -11.46 -9.10
N ARG A 52 -2.54 -10.89 -7.95
CA ARG A 52 -1.18 -11.07 -7.44
C ARG A 52 -1.01 -12.40 -6.71
N SER A 53 -2.05 -12.80 -5.98
CA SER A 53 -2.03 -14.07 -5.27
C SER A 53 -3.46 -14.60 -5.18
N PRO A 54 -3.77 -15.71 -5.85
CA PRO A 54 -5.12 -16.29 -5.77
C PRO A 54 -5.45 -16.81 -4.38
N LYS A 55 -4.47 -16.94 -3.51
CA LYS A 55 -4.67 -17.39 -2.13
C LYS A 55 -4.68 -16.24 -1.13
N LEU A 56 -4.61 -15.01 -1.61
CA LEU A 56 -4.61 -13.86 -0.72
C LEU A 56 -5.97 -13.74 -0.04
N ASN A 57 -5.98 -13.77 1.28
CA ASN A 57 -7.16 -13.56 2.09
C ASN A 57 -6.96 -12.34 2.97
N LEU A 58 -7.59 -11.24 2.60
CA LEU A 58 -7.44 -9.98 3.32
C LEU A 58 -8.06 -10.01 4.72
N CYS A 59 -9.02 -10.92 4.95
CA CYS A 59 -9.60 -11.10 6.28
C CYS A 59 -8.65 -11.76 7.26
N GLU A 60 -7.60 -12.40 6.75
CA GLU A 60 -6.59 -13.07 7.57
C GLU A 60 -5.26 -12.32 7.60
N LEU A 61 -5.27 -11.06 7.16
CA LEU A 61 -4.06 -10.25 7.20
C LEU A 61 -3.59 -10.12 8.64
N GLN A 62 -2.37 -10.58 8.91
CA GLN A 62 -1.79 -10.55 10.23
C GLN A 62 -0.53 -9.67 10.24
N PHE A 63 -0.44 -8.81 11.25
CA PHE A 63 0.77 -8.06 11.50
C PHE A 63 1.58 -8.80 12.57
N GLN A 64 2.79 -9.21 12.19
CA GLN A 64 3.71 -9.79 13.14
C GLN A 64 4.76 -8.74 13.45
N GLY A 65 4.63 -8.10 14.62
CA GLY A 65 5.62 -7.17 15.12
C GLY A 65 6.68 -7.91 15.93
N ASN A 66 7.86 -7.39 15.89
CA ASN A 66 8.94 -7.90 16.70
C ASN A 66 9.12 -7.04 17.95
#